data_d3766575dbc2d651a708d601664defea
#
_entry.id   d3766575dbc2d651a708d601664defea
#
_cell.length_a   1.000
_cell.length_b   1.000
_cell.length_c   1.000
_cell.angle_alpha   90.00
_cell.angle_beta   90.00
_cell.angle_gamma   90.00
#
_symmetry.space_group_name_H-M   'P 1'
#
loop_
_entity.id
_entity.type
_entity.pdbx_description
1 polymer ?
#
loop_
_entity_poly.entity_id
_entity_poly.type
_entity_poly.pdbx_seq_one_letter_code
_entity_poly.pdbx_strand_id
1 'polypeptide(L)'
;MKQQARRLLNKNEKGLLPREVYVLSVVAFFVALGYGMIIPAIPLFAKTFQVNNAQIGAIISAFALARFAMGLPAGKLIDLFGERRVQTTGLLIVAISTFASGLANSYWQLLTYRALGGIGSVMFSVSASSLLMRSVDDSIRGRAQSTFNGGFLIGAIAGPAVGGILSVISLRVPFFVYAFTLVCAAFVTSFFLSTKRLGKSIKNKQDPSDRILLAEALKSYPYVAAMAISFLSNWVLFGLRNSILPLFAKEHLGASNSALGLGFTIAAIVQGIALVYVGKISDFRGRRFALMIGSFTLLSGVATIIISSHWWYYFVAMVFFGIGGAFEGTAASSVVGDLFGGKGGRVIALFQMAGDFGNIISPVLLGWLVDAHSYRPAFIATAAVFSLTLLLSAKMPETRKLNK
;
A
#
# COMPACT_ATOMS: atom_id res chain seq x y z
N MET A 1 0.16 49.33 16.14
CA MET A 1 -0.93 48.60 15.49
C MET A 1 -0.53 47.86 14.23
N LYS A 2 0.10 48.46 13.21
CA LYS A 2 0.50 47.75 11.96
C LYS A 2 1.49 46.57 12.17
N GLN A 3 2.43 46.68 13.13
CA GLN A 3 3.36 45.61 13.45
C GLN A 3 2.72 44.42 14.21
N GLN A 4 1.74 44.71 15.09
CA GLN A 4 0.98 43.67 15.77
C GLN A 4 0.01 42.94 14.80
N ALA A 5 -0.62 43.65 13.90
CA ALA A 5 -1.45 43.06 12.85
C ALA A 5 -0.62 42.18 11.90
N ARG A 6 0.61 42.61 11.51
CA ARG A 6 1.54 41.77 10.75
C ARG A 6 2.00 40.53 11.51
N ARG A 7 2.22 40.62 12.85
CA ARG A 7 2.57 39.44 13.68
C ARG A 7 1.40 38.48 13.84
N LEU A 8 0.15 38.98 13.93
CA LEU A 8 -1.04 38.14 13.99
C LEU A 8 -1.37 37.47 12.65
N LEU A 9 -1.19 38.17 11.54
CA LEU A 9 -1.31 37.61 10.19
C LEU A 9 -0.22 36.54 9.95
N ASN A 10 1.02 36.81 10.34
CA ASN A 10 2.12 35.84 10.24
C ASN A 10 1.94 34.63 11.18
N LYS A 11 1.20 34.78 12.30
CA LYS A 11 0.88 33.67 13.22
C LYS A 11 -0.26 32.78 12.66
N ASN A 12 -1.21 33.39 11.93
CA ASN A 12 -2.26 32.64 11.21
C ASN A 12 -1.71 31.95 9.95
N GLU A 13 -0.76 32.55 9.24
CA GLU A 13 -0.10 31.90 8.10
C GLU A 13 0.80 30.73 8.51
N LYS A 14 1.39 30.76 9.73
CA LYS A 14 2.21 29.65 10.26
C LYS A 14 1.43 28.37 10.56
N GLY A 15 0.09 28.41 10.54
CA GLY A 15 -0.77 27.25 10.76
C GLY A 15 -1.33 26.60 9.49
N LEU A 16 -1.23 27.25 8.32
CA LEU A 16 -1.76 26.72 7.06
C LEU A 16 -0.70 25.88 6.35
N LEU A 17 -1.12 24.71 5.82
CA LEU A 17 -0.26 23.89 4.99
C LEU A 17 -0.06 24.55 3.63
N PRO A 18 1.13 24.41 2.99
CA PRO A 18 1.35 24.87 1.63
C PRO A 18 0.33 24.29 0.66
N ARG A 19 -0.02 25.06 -0.37
CA ARG A 19 -0.97 24.66 -1.42
C ARG A 19 -0.58 23.33 -2.07
N GLU A 20 0.71 23.08 -2.21
CA GLU A 20 1.28 21.87 -2.78
C GLU A 20 0.83 20.59 -2.04
N VAL A 21 0.67 20.67 -0.72
CA VAL A 21 0.18 19.55 0.12
C VAL A 21 -1.25 19.18 -0.25
N TYR A 22 -2.13 20.17 -0.38
CA TYR A 22 -3.53 19.94 -0.77
C TYR A 22 -3.64 19.40 -2.21
N VAL A 23 -2.84 19.93 -3.13
CA VAL A 23 -2.77 19.43 -4.51
C VAL A 23 -2.34 17.95 -4.53
N LEU A 24 -1.28 17.61 -3.79
CA LEU A 24 -0.81 16.22 -3.67
C LEU A 24 -1.86 15.32 -3.04
N SER A 25 -2.63 15.80 -2.05
CA SER A 25 -3.73 15.05 -1.42
C SER A 25 -4.86 14.74 -2.39
N VAL A 26 -5.24 15.71 -3.24
CA VAL A 26 -6.23 15.50 -4.30
C VAL A 26 -5.73 14.50 -5.35
N VAL A 27 -4.46 14.60 -5.75
CA VAL A 27 -3.83 13.61 -6.64
C VAL A 27 -3.83 12.22 -6.01
N ALA A 28 -3.45 12.12 -4.74
CA ALA A 28 -3.46 10.86 -3.98
C ALA A 28 -4.88 10.25 -3.90
N PHE A 29 -5.90 11.08 -3.71
CA PHE A 29 -7.30 10.65 -3.75
C PHE A 29 -7.67 10.01 -5.09
N PHE A 30 -7.40 10.67 -6.22
CA PHE A 30 -7.73 10.11 -7.54
C PHE A 30 -6.98 8.82 -7.84
N VAL A 31 -5.70 8.74 -7.47
CA VAL A 31 -4.88 7.53 -7.64
C VAL A 31 -5.44 6.38 -6.80
N ALA A 32 -5.73 6.63 -5.52
CA ALA A 32 -6.23 5.60 -4.60
C ALA A 32 -7.65 5.16 -4.95
N LEU A 33 -8.53 6.10 -5.32
CA LEU A 33 -9.88 5.81 -5.78
C LEU A 33 -9.85 4.83 -6.96
N GLY A 34 -9.11 5.16 -7.99
CA GLY A 34 -9.05 4.33 -9.18
C GLY A 34 -8.34 2.99 -8.94
N TYR A 35 -7.23 2.98 -8.19
CA TYR A 35 -6.56 1.73 -7.83
C TYR A 35 -7.48 0.80 -7.03
N GLY A 36 -8.22 1.35 -6.06
CA GLY A 36 -9.23 0.61 -5.30
C GLY A 36 -10.31 -0.04 -6.18
N MET A 37 -10.73 0.64 -7.26
CA MET A 37 -11.73 0.10 -8.18
C MET A 37 -11.28 -1.19 -8.87
N ILE A 38 -10.00 -1.28 -9.26
CA ILE A 38 -9.50 -2.42 -10.03
C ILE A 38 -9.01 -3.59 -9.16
N ILE A 39 -8.72 -3.39 -7.86
CA ILE A 39 -8.22 -4.46 -6.99
C ILE A 39 -9.11 -5.71 -7.05
N PRO A 40 -10.42 -5.66 -6.79
CA PRO A 40 -11.28 -6.84 -6.86
C PRO A 40 -11.53 -7.30 -8.31
N ALA A 41 -11.42 -6.41 -9.29
CA ALA A 41 -11.70 -6.71 -10.70
C ALA A 41 -10.56 -7.46 -11.40
N ILE A 42 -9.28 -7.22 -11.04
CA ILE A 42 -8.11 -7.82 -11.71
C ILE A 42 -8.17 -9.36 -11.73
N PRO A 43 -8.32 -10.05 -10.58
CA PRO A 43 -8.35 -11.51 -10.60
C PRO A 43 -9.52 -12.06 -11.42
N LEU A 44 -10.70 -11.46 -11.30
CA LEU A 44 -11.91 -11.86 -12.03
C LEU A 44 -11.76 -11.64 -13.53
N PHE A 45 -11.19 -10.51 -13.95
CA PHE A 45 -10.95 -10.22 -15.36
C PHE A 45 -9.88 -11.15 -15.95
N ALA A 46 -8.79 -11.40 -15.22
CA ALA A 46 -7.77 -12.35 -15.64
C ALA A 46 -8.34 -13.76 -15.84
N LYS A 47 -9.28 -14.19 -14.98
CA LYS A 47 -9.94 -15.50 -15.09
C LYS A 47 -10.73 -15.67 -16.39
N THR A 48 -11.21 -14.58 -17.01
CA THR A 48 -11.92 -14.65 -18.31
C THR A 48 -11.05 -15.14 -19.46
N PHE A 49 -9.72 -15.10 -19.32
CA PHE A 49 -8.75 -15.64 -20.29
C PHE A 49 -8.47 -17.14 -20.08
N GLN A 50 -9.24 -17.82 -19.24
CA GLN A 50 -9.14 -19.27 -18.96
C GLN A 50 -7.75 -19.69 -18.45
N VAL A 51 -7.11 -18.81 -17.70
CA VAL A 51 -5.80 -19.04 -17.09
C VAL A 51 -5.92 -19.62 -15.68
N ASN A 52 -4.87 -20.27 -15.19
CA ASN A 52 -4.80 -20.81 -13.84
C ASN A 52 -4.56 -19.73 -12.77
N ASN A 53 -4.71 -20.09 -11.50
CA ASN A 53 -4.59 -19.11 -10.40
C ASN A 53 -3.16 -18.59 -10.24
N ALA A 54 -2.12 -19.40 -10.54
CA ALA A 54 -0.73 -18.95 -10.56
C ALA A 54 -0.49 -17.85 -11.61
N GLN A 55 -1.08 -18.00 -12.79
CA GLN A 55 -1.02 -16.98 -13.85
C GLN A 55 -1.77 -15.70 -13.46
N ILE A 56 -2.90 -15.81 -12.78
CA ILE A 56 -3.61 -14.65 -12.23
C ILE A 56 -2.73 -13.94 -11.20
N GLY A 57 -2.10 -14.68 -10.30
CA GLY A 57 -1.15 -14.15 -9.34
C GLY A 57 0.02 -13.43 -10.01
N ALA A 58 0.53 -13.97 -11.13
CA ALA A 58 1.63 -13.36 -11.88
C ALA A 58 1.31 -11.96 -12.42
N ILE A 59 0.05 -11.66 -12.77
CA ILE A 59 -0.37 -10.30 -13.19
C ILE A 59 -0.20 -9.29 -12.04
N ILE A 60 -0.54 -9.69 -10.81
CA ILE A 60 -0.39 -8.84 -9.62
C ILE A 60 1.10 -8.71 -9.27
N SER A 61 1.83 -9.81 -9.29
CA SER A 61 3.26 -9.86 -9.03
C SER A 61 4.09 -9.07 -10.04
N ALA A 62 3.73 -9.10 -11.33
CA ALA A 62 4.40 -8.35 -12.38
C ALA A 62 4.33 -6.83 -12.15
N PHE A 63 3.19 -6.32 -11.69
CA PHE A 63 3.06 -4.92 -11.30
C PHE A 63 3.99 -4.57 -10.12
N ALA A 64 4.01 -5.41 -9.08
CA ALA A 64 4.85 -5.20 -7.90
C ALA A 64 6.34 -5.31 -8.24
N LEU A 65 6.72 -6.29 -9.07
CA LEU A 65 8.10 -6.49 -9.53
C LEU A 65 8.60 -5.30 -10.36
N ALA A 66 7.78 -4.81 -11.27
CA ALA A 66 8.13 -3.64 -12.08
C ALA A 66 8.29 -2.36 -11.22
N ARG A 67 7.44 -2.19 -10.20
CA ARG A 67 7.60 -1.12 -9.18
C ARG A 67 8.93 -1.25 -8.46
N PHE A 68 9.24 -2.45 -7.99
CA PHE A 68 10.47 -2.75 -7.26
C PHE A 68 11.71 -2.45 -8.11
N ALA A 69 11.76 -2.98 -9.32
CA ALA A 69 12.88 -2.78 -10.25
C ALA A 69 13.11 -1.31 -10.62
N MET A 70 12.02 -0.54 -10.76
CA MET A 70 12.08 0.87 -11.14
C MET A 70 12.28 1.83 -9.95
N GLY A 71 12.28 1.34 -8.70
CA GLY A 71 12.37 2.19 -7.50
C GLY A 71 13.62 3.08 -7.47
N LEU A 72 14.80 2.51 -7.68
CA LEU A 72 16.07 3.27 -7.74
C LEU A 72 16.18 4.16 -8.99
N PRO A 73 15.87 3.68 -10.23
CA PRO A 73 15.84 4.53 -11.41
C PRO A 73 14.89 5.73 -11.29
N ALA A 74 13.72 5.58 -10.64
CA ALA A 74 12.78 6.68 -10.45
C ALA A 74 13.39 7.86 -9.68
N GLY A 75 14.21 7.59 -8.66
CA GLY A 75 14.96 8.62 -7.94
C GLY A 75 15.92 9.40 -8.85
N LYS A 76 16.66 8.70 -9.72
CA LYS A 76 17.57 9.34 -10.69
C LYS A 76 16.80 10.19 -11.71
N LEU A 77 15.64 9.73 -12.17
CA LEU A 77 14.79 10.51 -13.07
C LEU A 77 14.31 11.81 -12.41
N ILE A 78 13.99 11.78 -11.12
CA ILE A 78 13.61 12.98 -10.36
C ILE A 78 14.77 13.97 -10.31
N ASP A 79 16.00 13.49 -10.07
CA ASP A 79 17.18 14.35 -10.04
C ASP A 79 17.46 15.02 -11.39
N LEU A 80 17.16 14.34 -12.51
CA LEU A 80 17.40 14.82 -13.86
C LEU A 80 16.28 15.74 -14.37
N PHE A 81 15.01 15.36 -14.17
CA PHE A 81 13.85 16.00 -14.80
C PHE A 81 12.98 16.79 -13.83
N GLY A 82 13.19 16.63 -12.52
CA GLY A 82 12.41 17.23 -11.46
C GLY A 82 11.11 16.47 -11.16
N GLU A 83 10.64 16.60 -9.92
CA GLU A 83 9.52 15.82 -9.36
C GLU A 83 8.22 15.96 -10.17
N ARG A 84 7.85 17.21 -10.54
CA ARG A 84 6.60 17.46 -11.26
C ARG A 84 6.52 16.72 -12.59
N ARG A 85 7.60 16.78 -13.39
CA ARG A 85 7.63 16.10 -14.69
C ARG A 85 7.58 14.59 -14.52
N VAL A 86 8.39 14.04 -13.61
CA VAL A 86 8.43 12.60 -13.35
C VAL A 86 7.10 12.09 -12.80
N GLN A 87 6.45 12.85 -11.90
CA GLN A 87 5.13 12.53 -11.37
C GLN A 87 4.06 12.51 -12.48
N THR A 88 4.01 13.57 -13.30
CA THR A 88 3.04 13.65 -14.41
C THR A 88 3.24 12.52 -15.41
N THR A 89 4.48 12.28 -15.85
CA THR A 89 4.81 11.18 -16.77
C THR A 89 4.45 9.83 -16.16
N GLY A 90 4.75 9.62 -14.88
CA GLY A 90 4.38 8.40 -14.16
C GLY A 90 2.87 8.17 -14.15
N LEU A 91 2.08 9.20 -13.84
CA LEU A 91 0.61 9.12 -13.87
C LEU A 91 0.07 8.81 -15.27
N LEU A 92 0.64 9.42 -16.32
CA LEU A 92 0.25 9.15 -17.71
C LEU A 92 0.60 7.72 -18.14
N ILE A 93 1.79 7.20 -17.76
CA ILE A 93 2.15 5.80 -18.01
C ILE A 93 1.15 4.86 -17.36
N VAL A 94 0.77 5.10 -16.07
CA VAL A 94 -0.25 4.28 -15.41
C VAL A 94 -1.61 4.43 -16.10
N ALA A 95 -2.00 5.63 -16.51
CA ALA A 95 -3.27 5.86 -17.21
C ALA A 95 -3.34 5.07 -18.53
N ILE A 96 -2.32 5.20 -19.37
CA ILE A 96 -2.25 4.52 -20.68
C ILE A 96 -2.22 3.00 -20.49
N SER A 97 -1.37 2.51 -19.58
CA SER A 97 -1.27 1.07 -19.32
C SER A 97 -2.54 0.48 -18.71
N THR A 98 -3.23 1.23 -17.86
CA THR A 98 -4.52 0.82 -17.27
C THR A 98 -5.63 0.82 -18.33
N PHE A 99 -5.70 1.83 -19.18
CA PHE A 99 -6.61 1.88 -20.32
C PHE A 99 -6.39 0.69 -21.26
N ALA A 100 -5.13 0.43 -21.64
CA ALA A 100 -4.75 -0.73 -22.45
C ALA A 100 -5.10 -2.06 -21.76
N SER A 101 -4.95 -2.15 -20.42
CA SER A 101 -5.39 -3.31 -19.65
C SER A 101 -6.89 -3.57 -19.81
N GLY A 102 -7.72 -2.54 -19.82
CA GLY A 102 -9.16 -2.66 -20.08
C GLY A 102 -9.50 -3.16 -21.50
N LEU A 103 -8.64 -2.89 -22.48
CA LEU A 103 -8.76 -3.36 -23.87
C LEU A 103 -8.13 -4.74 -24.11
N ALA A 104 -7.46 -5.32 -23.10
CA ALA A 104 -6.76 -6.60 -23.28
C ALA A 104 -7.71 -7.72 -23.72
N ASN A 105 -7.28 -8.50 -24.70
CA ASN A 105 -7.99 -9.65 -25.23
C ASN A 105 -7.23 -10.97 -24.99
N SER A 106 -6.04 -10.89 -24.34
CA SER A 106 -5.26 -12.04 -23.94
C SER A 106 -4.57 -11.83 -22.60
N TYR A 107 -4.20 -12.93 -21.96
CA TYR A 107 -3.43 -12.94 -20.72
C TYR A 107 -2.11 -12.15 -20.85
N TRP A 108 -1.35 -12.38 -21.92
CA TRP A 108 -0.05 -11.73 -22.13
C TRP A 108 -0.15 -10.20 -22.28
N GLN A 109 -1.21 -9.73 -22.93
CA GLN A 109 -1.48 -8.30 -23.03
C GLN A 109 -1.76 -7.72 -21.64
N LEU A 110 -2.65 -8.34 -20.86
CA LEU A 110 -2.96 -7.87 -19.51
C LEU A 110 -1.73 -7.88 -18.61
N LEU A 111 -0.93 -8.97 -18.63
CA LEU A 111 0.32 -9.08 -17.86
C LEU A 111 1.29 -7.95 -18.20
N THR A 112 1.55 -7.74 -19.50
CA THR A 112 2.49 -6.71 -19.96
C THR A 112 2.03 -5.31 -19.61
N TYR A 113 0.76 -4.98 -19.84
CA TYR A 113 0.22 -3.66 -19.52
C TYR A 113 0.23 -3.40 -18.00
N ARG A 114 -0.06 -4.41 -17.19
CA ARG A 114 0.04 -4.31 -15.74
C ARG A 114 1.48 -4.08 -15.28
N ALA A 115 2.46 -4.77 -15.85
CA ALA A 115 3.88 -4.54 -15.55
C ALA A 115 4.31 -3.10 -15.90
N LEU A 116 3.93 -2.60 -17.09
CA LEU A 116 4.20 -1.20 -17.49
C LEU A 116 3.57 -0.20 -16.51
N GLY A 117 2.35 -0.47 -16.04
CA GLY A 117 1.70 0.36 -15.02
C GLY A 117 2.49 0.43 -13.70
N GLY A 118 3.16 -0.65 -13.33
CA GLY A 118 4.05 -0.68 -12.15
C GLY A 118 5.16 0.38 -12.22
N ILE A 119 5.79 0.54 -13.40
CA ILE A 119 6.83 1.55 -13.63
C ILE A 119 6.30 2.96 -13.34
N GLY A 120 5.19 3.34 -13.96
CA GLY A 120 4.59 4.66 -13.74
C GLY A 120 4.13 4.89 -12.30
N SER A 121 3.62 3.84 -11.64
CA SER A 121 3.15 3.90 -10.26
C SER A 121 4.28 4.23 -9.27
N VAL A 122 5.48 3.69 -9.42
CA VAL A 122 6.61 4.05 -8.55
C VAL A 122 7.15 5.43 -8.87
N MET A 123 7.16 5.85 -10.15
CA MET A 123 7.51 7.21 -10.52
C MET A 123 6.60 8.23 -9.82
N PHE A 124 5.29 7.97 -9.80
CA PHE A 124 4.33 8.79 -9.04
C PHE A 124 4.66 8.78 -7.54
N SER A 125 4.78 7.62 -6.91
CA SER A 125 4.87 7.52 -5.45
C SER A 125 6.18 8.13 -4.90
N VAL A 126 7.30 7.92 -5.58
CA VAL A 126 8.61 8.50 -5.18
C VAL A 126 8.60 10.02 -5.38
N SER A 127 8.05 10.50 -6.52
CA SER A 127 7.94 11.94 -6.78
C SER A 127 7.00 12.64 -5.79
N ALA A 128 5.84 12.04 -5.48
CA ALA A 128 4.89 12.61 -4.53
C ALA A 128 5.49 12.71 -3.13
N SER A 129 6.21 11.66 -2.67
CA SER A 129 6.90 11.66 -1.38
C SER A 129 8.02 12.71 -1.33
N SER A 130 8.83 12.81 -2.39
CA SER A 130 9.89 13.83 -2.50
C SER A 130 9.31 15.25 -2.44
N LEU A 131 8.27 15.52 -3.24
CA LEU A 131 7.58 16.81 -3.27
C LEU A 131 7.00 17.17 -1.90
N LEU A 132 6.32 16.24 -1.26
CA LEU A 132 5.71 16.44 0.04
C LEU A 132 6.76 16.86 1.08
N MET A 133 7.88 16.13 1.16
CA MET A 133 8.95 16.41 2.12
C MET A 133 9.67 17.74 1.84
N ARG A 134 9.77 18.16 0.57
CA ARG A 134 10.42 19.42 0.17
C ARG A 134 9.50 20.62 0.24
N SER A 135 8.19 20.41 0.27
CA SER A 135 7.19 21.49 0.31
C SER A 135 6.96 22.06 1.70
N VAL A 136 7.45 21.40 2.74
CA VAL A 136 7.15 21.75 4.14
C VAL A 136 8.41 21.72 5.02
N ASP A 137 8.40 22.57 6.05
CA ASP A 137 9.41 22.55 7.10
C ASP A 137 9.24 21.34 8.02
N ASP A 138 10.29 20.94 8.72
CA ASP A 138 10.32 19.78 9.61
C ASP A 138 9.20 19.82 10.67
N SER A 139 8.88 21.02 11.17
CA SER A 139 7.88 21.24 12.23
C SER A 139 6.45 20.90 11.82
N ILE A 140 6.12 20.89 10.51
CA ILE A 140 4.77 20.63 9.98
C ILE A 140 4.72 19.39 9.07
N ARG A 141 5.82 18.63 8.92
CA ARG A 141 5.89 17.42 8.09
C ARG A 141 4.84 16.38 8.47
N GLY A 142 4.63 16.16 9.77
CA GLY A 142 3.63 15.22 10.24
C GLY A 142 2.21 15.57 9.79
N ARG A 143 1.84 16.86 9.84
CA ARG A 143 0.53 17.34 9.38
C ARG A 143 0.40 17.21 7.86
N ALA A 144 1.44 17.54 7.11
CA ALA A 144 1.46 17.40 5.66
C ALA A 144 1.30 15.93 5.24
N GLN A 145 2.03 15.01 5.87
CA GLN A 145 1.93 13.58 5.62
C GLN A 145 0.54 13.05 5.97
N SER A 146 -0.04 13.48 7.10
CA SER A 146 -1.41 13.08 7.49
C SER A 146 -2.46 13.58 6.49
N THR A 147 -2.32 14.80 5.98
CA THR A 147 -3.23 15.35 4.96
C THR A 147 -3.13 14.58 3.65
N PHE A 148 -1.91 14.26 3.20
CA PHE A 148 -1.67 13.43 2.01
C PHE A 148 -2.26 12.03 2.17
N ASN A 149 -1.99 11.37 3.30
CA ASN A 149 -2.51 10.05 3.62
C ASN A 149 -4.04 10.06 3.78
N GLY A 150 -4.63 11.15 4.27
CA GLY A 150 -6.08 11.33 4.36
C GLY A 150 -6.73 11.31 2.98
N GLY A 151 -6.16 12.01 1.99
CA GLY A 151 -6.61 11.95 0.60
C GLY A 151 -6.55 10.52 0.04
N PHE A 152 -5.42 9.84 0.25
CA PHE A 152 -5.24 8.45 -0.16
C PHE A 152 -6.26 7.52 0.50
N LEU A 153 -6.52 7.67 1.80
CA LEU A 153 -7.43 6.82 2.57
C LEU A 153 -8.89 6.97 2.08
N ILE A 154 -9.35 8.21 1.84
CA ILE A 154 -10.70 8.46 1.32
C ILE A 154 -10.89 7.78 -0.03
N GLY A 155 -9.89 7.90 -0.92
CA GLY A 155 -9.91 7.20 -2.22
C GLY A 155 -9.91 5.68 -2.08
N ALA A 156 -9.10 5.14 -1.18
CA ALA A 156 -9.01 3.71 -0.92
C ALA A 156 -10.31 3.11 -0.33
N ILE A 157 -11.08 3.91 0.42
CA ILE A 157 -12.40 3.52 0.94
C ILE A 157 -13.45 3.51 -0.18
N ALA A 158 -13.52 4.59 -0.96
CA ALA A 158 -14.55 4.74 -1.99
C ALA A 158 -14.29 3.86 -3.22
N GLY A 159 -13.02 3.64 -3.57
CA GLY A 159 -12.61 2.94 -4.79
C GLY A 159 -13.25 1.56 -4.96
N PRO A 160 -13.09 0.63 -4.03
CA PRO A 160 -13.62 -0.72 -4.18
C PRO A 160 -15.13 -0.79 -4.28
N ALA A 161 -15.87 0.07 -3.55
CA ALA A 161 -17.33 0.15 -3.66
C ALA A 161 -17.76 0.55 -5.08
N VAL A 162 -17.16 1.62 -5.61
CA VAL A 162 -17.42 2.09 -6.98
C VAL A 162 -17.00 1.01 -7.98
N GLY A 163 -15.83 0.38 -7.79
CA GLY A 163 -15.33 -0.70 -8.64
C GLY A 163 -16.25 -1.92 -8.67
N GLY A 164 -16.80 -2.30 -7.51
CA GLY A 164 -17.76 -3.39 -7.41
C GLY A 164 -19.04 -3.13 -8.21
N ILE A 165 -19.59 -1.90 -8.12
CA ILE A 165 -20.77 -1.48 -8.88
C ILE A 165 -20.46 -1.46 -10.38
N LEU A 166 -19.34 -0.85 -10.79
CA LEU A 166 -18.92 -0.79 -12.19
C LEU A 166 -18.67 -2.17 -12.79
N SER A 167 -18.17 -3.12 -11.99
CA SER A 167 -17.91 -4.50 -12.41
C SER A 167 -19.18 -5.32 -12.68
N VAL A 168 -20.37 -4.82 -12.28
CA VAL A 168 -21.67 -5.42 -12.66
C VAL A 168 -21.95 -5.13 -14.14
N ILE A 169 -21.57 -3.95 -14.63
CA ILE A 169 -21.74 -3.57 -16.04
C ILE A 169 -20.76 -4.38 -16.91
N SER A 170 -19.48 -4.31 -16.58
CA SER A 170 -18.41 -5.12 -17.19
C SER A 170 -17.16 -5.07 -16.34
N LEU A 171 -16.41 -6.18 -16.28
CA LEU A 171 -15.11 -6.23 -15.60
C LEU A 171 -14.05 -5.31 -16.22
N ARG A 172 -14.30 -4.76 -17.42
CA ARG A 172 -13.44 -3.81 -18.12
C ARG A 172 -13.67 -2.35 -17.70
N VAL A 173 -14.89 -2.00 -17.30
CA VAL A 173 -15.30 -0.63 -16.97
C VAL A 173 -14.45 -0.02 -15.85
N PRO A 174 -14.13 -0.71 -14.74
CA PRO A 174 -13.26 -0.18 -13.70
C PRO A 174 -11.89 0.30 -14.21
N PHE A 175 -11.32 -0.39 -15.20
CA PHE A 175 -10.03 0.01 -15.80
C PHE A 175 -10.12 1.32 -16.56
N PHE A 176 -11.20 1.54 -17.32
CA PHE A 176 -11.39 2.80 -18.07
C PHE A 176 -11.63 3.98 -17.14
N VAL A 177 -12.46 3.76 -16.09
CA VAL A 177 -12.71 4.81 -15.09
C VAL A 177 -11.43 5.12 -14.31
N TYR A 178 -10.63 4.13 -13.95
CA TYR A 178 -9.34 4.36 -13.32
C TYR A 178 -8.38 5.13 -14.23
N ALA A 179 -8.28 4.75 -15.51
CA ALA A 179 -7.46 5.50 -16.46
C ALA A 179 -7.89 6.99 -16.53
N PHE A 180 -9.20 7.25 -16.51
CA PHE A 180 -9.73 8.61 -16.47
C PHE A 180 -9.34 9.36 -15.18
N THR A 181 -9.48 8.74 -14.00
CA THR A 181 -9.06 9.38 -12.73
C THR A 181 -7.57 9.69 -12.71
N LEU A 182 -6.73 8.85 -13.34
CA LEU A 182 -5.29 9.09 -13.47
C LEU A 182 -4.98 10.25 -14.41
N VAL A 183 -5.73 10.43 -15.51
CA VAL A 183 -5.61 11.60 -16.38
C VAL A 183 -5.99 12.87 -15.62
N CYS A 184 -7.07 12.83 -14.82
CA CYS A 184 -7.43 13.94 -13.93
C CYS A 184 -6.30 14.25 -12.93
N ALA A 185 -5.71 13.23 -12.31
CA ALA A 185 -4.57 13.38 -11.41
C ALA A 185 -3.34 14.00 -12.10
N ALA A 186 -3.05 13.57 -13.34
CA ALA A 186 -1.96 14.12 -14.14
C ALA A 186 -2.23 15.59 -14.53
N PHE A 187 -3.48 15.93 -14.88
CA PHE A 187 -3.90 17.30 -15.14
C PHE A 187 -3.70 18.17 -13.89
N VAL A 188 -4.23 17.74 -12.74
CA VAL A 188 -4.07 18.46 -11.45
C VAL A 188 -2.59 18.67 -11.13
N THR A 189 -1.76 17.64 -11.30
CA THR A 189 -0.31 17.75 -11.11
C THR A 189 0.32 18.78 -12.05
N SER A 190 -0.05 18.74 -13.34
CA SER A 190 0.56 19.58 -14.37
C SER A 190 0.20 21.07 -14.23
N PHE A 191 -1.02 21.39 -13.81
CA PHE A 191 -1.48 22.78 -13.78
C PHE A 191 -1.39 23.43 -12.40
N PHE A 192 -1.55 22.65 -11.33
CA PHE A 192 -1.65 23.21 -9.98
C PHE A 192 -0.42 23.01 -9.12
N LEU A 193 0.51 22.12 -9.48
CA LEU A 193 1.73 21.89 -8.73
C LEU A 193 2.83 22.87 -9.16
N SER A 194 3.28 23.71 -8.23
CA SER A 194 4.37 24.65 -8.46
C SER A 194 5.69 24.12 -7.93
N THR A 195 6.72 24.08 -8.77
CA THR A 195 8.08 23.67 -8.36
C THR A 195 9.00 24.87 -8.01
N LYS A 196 8.50 26.12 -8.19
CA LYS A 196 9.32 27.33 -8.00
C LYS A 196 9.75 27.61 -6.57
N ARG A 197 9.13 27.02 -5.56
CA ARG A 197 9.40 27.21 -4.14
C ARG A 197 10.17 26.05 -3.47
N LEU A 198 10.56 25.05 -4.25
CA LEU A 198 11.25 23.88 -3.71
C LEU A 198 12.71 24.22 -3.42
N GLY A 199 13.14 23.98 -2.18
CA GLY A 199 14.55 24.11 -1.77
C GLY A 199 15.44 23.18 -2.61
N LYS A 200 16.77 23.44 -2.59
CA LYS A 200 17.75 22.59 -3.29
C LYS A 200 17.57 21.13 -2.90
N SER A 201 17.68 20.22 -3.88
CA SER A 201 17.70 18.78 -3.69
C SER A 201 18.61 18.42 -2.52
N ILE A 202 18.06 17.74 -1.52
CA ILE A 202 18.87 17.10 -0.49
C ILE A 202 19.57 15.96 -1.23
N LYS A 203 20.79 16.22 -1.73
CA LYS A 203 21.66 15.14 -2.19
C LYS A 203 21.83 14.22 -0.99
N ASN A 204 21.17 13.07 -1.03
CA ASN A 204 21.43 11.99 -0.10
C ASN A 204 22.89 11.55 -0.33
N LYS A 205 23.83 12.21 0.34
CA LYS A 205 25.19 11.68 0.47
C LYS A 205 25.01 10.36 1.23
N GLN A 206 25.28 9.26 0.56
CA GLN A 206 25.37 7.96 1.19
C GLN A 206 26.45 8.09 2.28
N ASP A 207 26.02 8.14 3.52
CA ASP A 207 26.93 8.17 4.66
C ASP A 207 27.60 6.79 4.78
N PRO A 208 28.93 6.67 4.79
CA PRO A 208 29.61 5.39 5.03
C PRO A 208 29.12 4.68 6.29
N SER A 209 28.65 5.41 7.31
CA SER A 209 28.06 4.86 8.53
C SER A 209 26.79 4.02 8.28
N ASP A 210 26.07 4.26 7.19
CA ASP A 210 24.86 3.50 6.82
C ASP A 210 25.13 1.99 6.54
N ARG A 211 26.35 1.63 6.14
CA ARG A 211 26.72 0.21 5.94
C ARG A 211 26.93 -0.52 7.26
N ILE A 212 27.59 0.13 8.21
CA ILE A 212 27.85 -0.41 9.54
C ILE A 212 26.51 -0.59 10.25
N LEU A 213 25.65 0.42 10.19
CA LEU A 213 24.31 0.41 10.78
C LEU A 213 23.44 -0.72 10.22
N LEU A 214 23.53 -1.02 8.91
CA LEU A 214 22.81 -2.13 8.30
C LEU A 214 23.31 -3.50 8.81
N ALA A 215 24.62 -3.67 8.94
CA ALA A 215 25.20 -4.92 9.46
C ALA A 215 24.80 -5.16 10.92
N GLU A 216 24.72 -4.11 11.74
CA GLU A 216 24.22 -4.18 13.11
C GLU A 216 22.72 -4.46 13.16
N ALA A 217 21.94 -3.83 12.27
CA ALA A 217 20.51 -4.05 12.16
C ALA A 217 20.18 -5.53 11.89
N LEU A 218 20.89 -6.17 10.96
CA LEU A 218 20.68 -7.57 10.62
C LEU A 218 21.03 -8.55 11.76
N LYS A 219 21.80 -8.12 12.75
CA LYS A 219 22.06 -8.89 13.98
C LYS A 219 20.99 -8.65 15.06
N SER A 220 20.18 -7.63 14.91
CA SER A 220 19.13 -7.27 15.86
C SER A 220 17.88 -8.13 15.64
N TYR A 221 17.54 -8.97 16.63
CA TYR A 221 16.32 -9.80 16.57
C TYR A 221 15.05 -8.98 16.30
N PRO A 222 14.77 -7.83 16.97
CA PRO A 222 13.57 -7.04 16.69
C PRO A 222 13.48 -6.56 15.26
N TYR A 223 14.61 -6.19 14.65
CA TYR A 223 14.62 -5.75 13.26
C TYR A 223 14.32 -6.88 12.27
N VAL A 224 14.97 -8.03 12.45
CA VAL A 224 14.75 -9.21 11.60
C VAL A 224 13.32 -9.74 11.78
N ALA A 225 12.79 -9.75 13.00
CA ALA A 225 11.40 -10.10 13.27
C ALA A 225 10.43 -9.13 12.59
N ALA A 226 10.66 -7.83 12.67
CA ALA A 226 9.84 -6.82 11.98
C ALA A 226 9.85 -7.00 10.46
N MET A 227 11.00 -7.34 9.86
CA MET A 227 11.11 -7.66 8.43
C MET A 227 10.29 -8.91 8.06
N ALA A 228 10.42 -9.99 8.84
CA ALA A 228 9.67 -11.23 8.61
C ALA A 228 8.16 -11.01 8.78
N ILE A 229 7.75 -10.25 9.79
CA ILE A 229 6.35 -9.87 10.00
C ILE A 229 5.84 -9.04 8.81
N SER A 230 6.61 -8.05 8.33
CA SER A 230 6.24 -7.25 7.16
C SER A 230 6.07 -8.11 5.90
N PHE A 231 7.00 -9.05 5.65
CA PHE A 231 6.90 -10.00 4.55
C PHE A 231 5.63 -10.84 4.63
N LEU A 232 5.38 -11.47 5.79
CA LEU A 232 4.24 -12.38 5.99
C LEU A 232 2.89 -11.63 6.00
N SER A 233 2.84 -10.43 6.55
CA SER A 233 1.62 -9.61 6.51
C SER A 233 1.26 -9.22 5.07
N ASN A 234 2.25 -8.85 4.26
CA ASN A 234 2.04 -8.58 2.84
C ASN A 234 1.68 -9.85 2.05
N TRP A 235 2.20 -11.01 2.45
CA TRP A 235 1.77 -12.31 1.92
C TRP A 235 0.26 -12.51 2.08
N VAL A 236 -0.29 -12.25 3.26
CA VAL A 236 -1.74 -12.37 3.50
C VAL A 236 -2.52 -11.27 2.76
N LEU A 237 -2.07 -10.02 2.85
CA LEU A 237 -2.82 -8.88 2.31
C LEU A 237 -2.80 -8.81 0.77
N PHE A 238 -1.69 -9.15 0.13
CA PHE A 238 -1.59 -9.09 -1.33
C PHE A 238 -1.77 -10.47 -1.99
N GLY A 239 -1.17 -11.52 -1.45
CA GLY A 239 -1.30 -12.85 -1.99
C GLY A 239 -2.68 -13.46 -1.75
N LEU A 240 -3.14 -13.46 -0.51
CA LEU A 240 -4.44 -14.06 -0.19
C LEU A 240 -5.58 -13.09 -0.47
N ARG A 241 -5.64 -11.96 0.24
CA ARG A 241 -6.79 -11.04 0.20
C ARG A 241 -7.03 -10.43 -1.18
N ASN A 242 -5.96 -9.95 -1.86
CA ASN A 242 -6.12 -9.22 -3.13
C ASN A 242 -6.09 -10.13 -4.37
N SER A 243 -5.53 -11.35 -4.28
CA SER A 243 -5.39 -12.27 -5.41
C SER A 243 -6.40 -13.42 -5.37
N ILE A 244 -6.31 -14.28 -4.36
CA ILE A 244 -7.03 -15.55 -4.31
C ILE A 244 -8.43 -15.43 -3.72
N LEU A 245 -8.60 -14.58 -2.69
CA LEU A 245 -9.87 -14.47 -1.97
C LEU A 245 -11.04 -13.97 -2.83
N PRO A 246 -10.88 -13.01 -3.77
CA PRO A 246 -11.97 -12.62 -4.66
C PRO A 246 -12.44 -13.76 -5.56
N LEU A 247 -11.52 -14.61 -6.03
CA LEU A 247 -11.84 -15.79 -6.85
C LEU A 247 -12.59 -16.83 -6.02
N PHE A 248 -12.08 -17.17 -4.85
CA PHE A 248 -12.73 -18.09 -3.93
C PHE A 248 -14.14 -17.63 -3.53
N ALA A 249 -14.28 -16.36 -3.16
CA ALA A 249 -15.58 -15.82 -2.77
C ALA A 249 -16.59 -15.83 -3.94
N LYS A 250 -16.12 -15.59 -5.17
CA LYS A 250 -16.96 -15.67 -6.38
C LYS A 250 -17.34 -17.10 -6.73
N GLU A 251 -16.37 -18.01 -6.78
CA GLU A 251 -16.52 -19.38 -7.30
C GLU A 251 -17.15 -20.33 -6.27
N HIS A 252 -16.81 -20.19 -4.98
CA HIS A 252 -17.23 -21.15 -3.94
C HIS A 252 -18.29 -20.60 -2.98
N LEU A 253 -18.30 -19.27 -2.74
CA LEU A 253 -19.27 -18.66 -1.83
C LEU A 253 -20.42 -17.97 -2.58
N GLY A 254 -20.38 -17.89 -3.91
CA GLY A 254 -21.41 -17.26 -4.73
C GLY A 254 -21.52 -15.74 -4.56
N ALA A 255 -20.44 -15.08 -4.09
CA ALA A 255 -20.45 -13.63 -3.89
C ALA A 255 -20.62 -12.88 -5.21
N SER A 256 -21.46 -11.84 -5.23
CA SER A 256 -21.60 -10.95 -6.38
C SER A 256 -20.39 -10.02 -6.52
N ASN A 257 -20.16 -9.45 -7.71
CA ASN A 257 -19.09 -8.47 -7.92
C ASN A 257 -19.23 -7.26 -7.00
N SER A 258 -20.48 -6.81 -6.74
CA SER A 258 -20.75 -5.73 -5.78
C SER A 258 -20.38 -6.12 -4.35
N ALA A 259 -20.69 -7.37 -3.94
CA ALA A 259 -20.32 -7.87 -2.62
C ALA A 259 -18.78 -7.92 -2.44
N LEU A 260 -18.04 -8.31 -3.49
CA LEU A 260 -16.59 -8.29 -3.48
C LEU A 260 -16.05 -6.86 -3.26
N GLY A 261 -16.57 -5.88 -4.00
CA GLY A 261 -16.20 -4.47 -3.83
C GLY A 261 -16.54 -3.95 -2.44
N LEU A 262 -17.74 -4.25 -1.92
CA LEU A 262 -18.17 -3.87 -0.57
C LEU A 262 -17.25 -4.46 0.51
N GLY A 263 -16.81 -5.70 0.38
CA GLY A 263 -15.87 -6.31 1.33
C GLY A 263 -14.55 -5.54 1.41
N PHE A 264 -13.96 -5.15 0.28
CA PHE A 264 -12.76 -4.30 0.28
C PHE A 264 -13.02 -2.91 0.88
N THR A 265 -14.19 -2.34 0.64
CA THR A 265 -14.61 -1.07 1.26
C THR A 265 -14.73 -1.20 2.77
N ILE A 266 -15.36 -2.27 3.27
CA ILE A 266 -15.44 -2.57 4.71
C ILE A 266 -14.04 -2.69 5.30
N ALA A 267 -13.14 -3.46 4.65
CA ALA A 267 -11.76 -3.58 5.11
C ALA A 267 -11.04 -2.22 5.18
N ALA A 268 -11.23 -1.35 4.18
CA ALA A 268 -10.61 -0.03 4.14
C ALA A 268 -11.17 0.92 5.22
N ILE A 269 -12.49 0.91 5.46
CA ILE A 269 -13.13 1.70 6.54
C ILE A 269 -12.61 1.24 7.90
N VAL A 270 -12.63 -0.07 8.14
CA VAL A 270 -12.17 -0.67 9.40
C VAL A 270 -10.69 -0.39 9.60
N GLN A 271 -9.87 -0.50 8.56
CA GLN A 271 -8.45 -0.15 8.61
C GLN A 271 -8.25 1.33 8.94
N GLY A 272 -9.02 2.23 8.34
CA GLY A 272 -8.96 3.66 8.62
C GLY A 272 -9.32 3.98 10.07
N ILE A 273 -10.37 3.37 10.60
CA ILE A 273 -10.77 3.51 12.01
C ILE A 273 -9.67 2.94 12.92
N ALA A 274 -9.17 1.72 12.62
CA ALA A 274 -8.14 1.07 13.41
C ALA A 274 -6.85 1.90 13.48
N LEU A 275 -6.44 2.56 12.39
CA LEU A 275 -5.24 3.41 12.35
C LEU A 275 -5.25 4.52 13.42
N VAL A 276 -6.42 5.06 13.78
CA VAL A 276 -6.56 6.07 14.84
C VAL A 276 -6.19 5.49 16.22
N TYR A 277 -6.52 4.22 16.44
CA TYR A 277 -6.28 3.54 17.72
C TYR A 277 -4.92 2.86 17.79
N VAL A 278 -4.40 2.38 16.66
CA VAL A 278 -3.11 1.68 16.60
C VAL A 278 -1.98 2.51 17.17
N GLY A 279 -1.88 3.78 16.77
CA GLY A 279 -0.87 4.69 17.31
C GLY A 279 -0.92 4.76 18.84
N LYS A 280 -2.11 5.01 19.39
CA LYS A 280 -2.32 5.08 20.85
C LYS A 280 -1.96 3.76 21.55
N ILE A 281 -2.47 2.63 21.04
CA ILE A 281 -2.21 1.30 21.64
C ILE A 281 -0.71 0.98 21.58
N SER A 282 -0.08 1.21 20.43
CA SER A 282 1.34 0.98 20.22
C SER A 282 2.20 1.87 21.13
N ASP A 283 1.77 3.12 21.37
CA ASP A 283 2.48 4.06 22.23
C ASP A 283 2.23 3.80 23.73
N PHE A 284 1.05 3.33 24.14
CA PHE A 284 0.73 3.10 25.54
C PHE A 284 1.05 1.67 26.03
N ARG A 285 0.75 0.64 25.24
CA ARG A 285 0.93 -0.76 25.60
C ARG A 285 2.17 -1.42 24.98
N GLY A 286 2.85 -0.72 24.08
CA GLY A 286 4.09 -1.17 23.46
C GLY A 286 3.92 -1.74 22.05
N ARG A 287 5.04 -1.82 21.34
CA ARG A 287 5.11 -2.29 19.94
C ARG A 287 4.80 -3.77 19.82
N ARG A 288 5.34 -4.56 20.77
CA ARG A 288 5.10 -6.00 20.87
C ARG A 288 3.60 -6.32 20.96
N PHE A 289 2.87 -5.64 21.85
CA PHE A 289 1.44 -5.87 22.04
C PHE A 289 0.62 -5.50 20.79
N ALA A 290 0.97 -4.40 20.13
CA ALA A 290 0.32 -3.99 18.90
C ALA A 290 0.53 -5.02 17.77
N LEU A 291 1.76 -5.56 17.60
CA LEU A 291 2.05 -6.61 16.62
C LEU A 291 1.29 -7.91 16.93
N MET A 292 1.17 -8.29 18.21
CA MET A 292 0.39 -9.47 18.58
C MET A 292 -1.11 -9.32 18.19
N ILE A 293 -1.71 -8.13 18.39
CA ILE A 293 -3.07 -7.86 17.94
C ILE A 293 -3.17 -7.98 16.42
N GLY A 294 -2.23 -7.38 15.69
CA GLY A 294 -2.18 -7.43 14.23
C GLY A 294 -2.11 -8.86 13.71
N SER A 295 -1.14 -9.63 14.20
CA SER A 295 -0.94 -11.02 13.82
C SER A 295 -2.16 -11.90 14.18
N PHE A 296 -2.73 -11.73 15.37
CA PHE A 296 -3.91 -12.47 15.79
C PHE A 296 -5.13 -12.16 14.91
N THR A 297 -5.36 -10.89 14.59
CA THR A 297 -6.52 -10.49 13.77
C THR A 297 -6.36 -10.92 12.31
N LEU A 298 -5.16 -10.82 11.70
CA LEU A 298 -4.94 -11.37 10.35
C LEU A 298 -5.12 -12.89 10.32
N LEU A 299 -4.61 -13.61 11.31
CA LEU A 299 -4.80 -15.06 11.43
C LEU A 299 -6.28 -15.43 11.58
N SER A 300 -7.02 -14.67 12.40
CA SER A 300 -8.48 -14.85 12.55
C SER A 300 -9.22 -14.63 11.21
N GLY A 301 -8.77 -13.67 10.41
CA GLY A 301 -9.30 -13.46 9.05
C GLY A 301 -9.07 -14.68 8.15
N VAL A 302 -7.85 -15.25 8.16
CA VAL A 302 -7.55 -16.48 7.40
C VAL A 302 -8.37 -17.67 7.93
N ALA A 303 -8.46 -17.84 9.25
CA ALA A 303 -9.26 -18.90 9.88
C ALA A 303 -10.76 -18.79 9.50
N THR A 304 -11.29 -17.57 9.47
CA THR A 304 -12.67 -17.32 9.05
C THR A 304 -12.92 -17.81 7.62
N ILE A 305 -11.95 -17.64 6.71
CA ILE A 305 -12.09 -18.14 5.32
C ILE A 305 -11.98 -19.66 5.25
N ILE A 306 -11.12 -20.30 6.07
CA ILE A 306 -10.99 -21.76 6.11
C ILE A 306 -12.32 -22.45 6.47
N ILE A 307 -13.05 -21.88 7.44
CA ILE A 307 -14.33 -22.41 7.93
C ILE A 307 -15.54 -21.88 7.15
N SER A 308 -15.32 -21.00 6.15
CA SER A 308 -16.41 -20.35 5.45
C SER A 308 -17.30 -21.34 4.68
N SER A 309 -18.60 -21.18 4.82
CA SER A 309 -19.64 -21.95 4.11
C SER A 309 -20.63 -21.05 3.37
N HIS A 310 -20.66 -19.76 3.71
CA HIS A 310 -21.59 -18.78 3.16
C HIS A 310 -20.85 -17.49 2.79
N TRP A 311 -21.39 -16.71 1.83
CA TRP A 311 -20.77 -15.51 1.33
C TRP A 311 -20.53 -14.41 2.39
N TRP A 312 -21.30 -14.34 3.48
CA TRP A 312 -21.12 -13.35 4.53
C TRP A 312 -19.82 -13.56 5.36
N TYR A 313 -19.25 -14.78 5.40
CA TYR A 313 -17.93 -15.01 6.02
C TYR A 313 -16.82 -14.16 5.35
N TYR A 314 -17.00 -13.87 4.06
CA TYR A 314 -16.10 -12.96 3.34
C TYR A 314 -16.04 -11.59 4.00
N PHE A 315 -17.16 -10.99 4.41
CA PHE A 315 -17.19 -9.70 5.09
C PHE A 315 -16.54 -9.74 6.47
N VAL A 316 -16.79 -10.80 7.23
CA VAL A 316 -16.15 -10.98 8.54
C VAL A 316 -14.63 -11.06 8.39
N ALA A 317 -14.14 -11.83 7.43
CA ALA A 317 -12.72 -11.91 7.14
C ALA A 317 -12.14 -10.54 6.71
N MET A 318 -12.86 -9.75 5.91
CA MET A 318 -12.45 -8.41 5.50
C MET A 318 -12.35 -7.43 6.68
N VAL A 319 -13.21 -7.54 7.69
CA VAL A 319 -13.07 -6.78 8.94
C VAL A 319 -11.76 -7.14 9.65
N PHE A 320 -11.46 -8.41 9.80
CA PHE A 320 -10.20 -8.86 10.42
C PHE A 320 -8.98 -8.42 9.62
N PHE A 321 -9.00 -8.51 8.30
CA PHE A 321 -7.92 -8.02 7.43
C PHE A 321 -7.73 -6.51 7.52
N GLY A 322 -8.81 -5.74 7.70
CA GLY A 322 -8.75 -4.30 7.93
C GLY A 322 -8.03 -3.96 9.25
N ILE A 323 -8.45 -4.56 10.35
CA ILE A 323 -7.83 -4.35 11.67
C ILE A 323 -6.36 -4.78 11.62
N GLY A 324 -6.10 -6.01 11.21
CA GLY A 324 -4.77 -6.59 11.21
C GLY A 324 -3.80 -5.82 10.32
N GLY A 325 -4.24 -5.38 9.13
CA GLY A 325 -3.43 -4.59 8.23
C GLY A 325 -3.02 -3.22 8.81
N ALA A 326 -3.90 -2.58 9.60
CA ALA A 326 -3.57 -1.35 10.31
C ALA A 326 -2.48 -1.58 11.37
N PHE A 327 -2.65 -2.61 12.19
CA PHE A 327 -1.73 -2.92 13.29
C PHE A 327 -0.36 -3.34 12.80
N GLU A 328 -0.29 -4.31 11.87
CA GLU A 328 0.98 -4.83 11.35
C GLU A 328 1.78 -3.75 10.63
N GLY A 329 1.18 -3.00 9.73
CA GLY A 329 1.87 -1.97 8.96
C GLY A 329 2.44 -0.87 9.84
N THR A 330 1.67 -0.41 10.84
CA THR A 330 2.09 0.70 11.71
C THR A 330 3.09 0.22 12.77
N ALA A 331 2.81 -0.89 13.45
CA ALA A 331 3.66 -1.34 14.56
C ALA A 331 5.03 -1.85 14.08
N ALA A 332 5.09 -2.59 12.96
CA ALA A 332 6.37 -3.05 12.40
C ALA A 332 7.27 -1.89 11.96
N SER A 333 6.70 -0.88 11.31
CA SER A 333 7.47 0.34 10.95
C SER A 333 7.91 1.14 12.16
N SER A 334 7.11 1.17 13.23
CA SER A 334 7.46 1.82 14.49
C SER A 334 8.63 1.13 15.20
N VAL A 335 8.69 -0.22 15.18
CA VAL A 335 9.85 -0.97 15.71
C VAL A 335 11.14 -0.52 15.03
N VAL A 336 11.13 -0.42 13.69
CA VAL A 336 12.30 0.05 12.93
C VAL A 336 12.64 1.50 13.27
N GLY A 337 11.63 2.36 13.42
CA GLY A 337 11.79 3.75 13.85
C GLY A 337 12.43 3.89 15.24
N ASP A 338 11.97 3.08 16.21
CA ASP A 338 12.47 3.10 17.59
C ASP A 338 13.93 2.63 17.69
N LEU A 339 14.32 1.62 16.89
CA LEU A 339 15.69 1.06 16.90
C LEU A 339 16.72 2.02 16.30
N PHE A 340 16.36 2.70 15.22
CA PHE A 340 17.33 3.47 14.45
C PHE A 340 17.08 4.99 14.44
N GLY A 341 16.01 5.46 15.12
CA GLY A 341 15.72 6.89 15.26
C GLY A 341 15.48 7.60 13.92
N GLY A 342 14.98 6.88 12.92
CA GLY A 342 14.80 7.42 11.56
C GLY A 342 16.09 7.58 10.74
N LYS A 343 17.24 7.17 11.29
CA LYS A 343 18.55 7.14 10.61
C LYS A 343 18.73 5.82 9.87
N GLY A 344 19.67 5.79 8.92
CA GLY A 344 19.98 4.56 8.18
C GLY A 344 19.00 4.31 7.02
N GLY A 345 19.09 5.11 5.97
CA GLY A 345 18.23 4.96 4.78
C GLY A 345 18.24 3.54 4.22
N ARG A 346 19.36 2.81 4.29
CA ARG A 346 19.47 1.41 3.86
C ARG A 346 18.70 0.43 4.74
N VAL A 347 18.65 0.68 6.05
CA VAL A 347 17.89 -0.13 7.01
C VAL A 347 16.39 -0.02 6.71
N ILE A 348 15.90 1.20 6.53
CA ILE A 348 14.50 1.45 6.17
C ILE A 348 14.17 0.85 4.80
N ALA A 349 15.06 1.02 3.82
CA ALA A 349 14.86 0.47 2.48
C ALA A 349 14.77 -1.07 2.51
N LEU A 350 15.65 -1.77 3.23
CA LEU A 350 15.63 -3.23 3.33
C LEU A 350 14.36 -3.74 4.03
N PHE A 351 13.90 -3.02 5.07
CA PHE A 351 12.61 -3.33 5.71
C PHE A 351 11.43 -3.23 4.72
N GLN A 352 11.39 -2.15 3.93
CA GLN A 352 10.34 -2.00 2.90
C GLN A 352 10.45 -3.06 1.81
N MET A 353 11.68 -3.37 1.37
CA MET A 353 11.93 -4.44 0.40
C MET A 353 11.41 -5.80 0.88
N ALA A 354 11.51 -6.10 2.18
CA ALA A 354 10.96 -7.35 2.72
C ALA A 354 9.45 -7.44 2.51
N GLY A 355 8.70 -6.35 2.75
CA GLY A 355 7.28 -6.28 2.45
C GLY A 355 6.98 -6.42 0.94
N ASP A 356 7.76 -5.73 0.09
CA ASP A 356 7.59 -5.79 -1.36
C ASP A 356 7.86 -7.20 -1.91
N PHE A 357 8.81 -7.95 -1.35
CA PHE A 357 9.00 -9.35 -1.69
C PHE A 357 7.77 -10.20 -1.36
N GLY A 358 7.09 -9.94 -0.24
CA GLY A 358 5.80 -10.54 0.07
C GLY A 358 4.77 -10.29 -1.05
N ASN A 359 4.68 -9.05 -1.52
CA ASN A 359 3.76 -8.67 -2.60
C ASN A 359 4.10 -9.32 -3.95
N ILE A 360 5.39 -9.56 -4.22
CA ILE A 360 5.85 -10.15 -5.49
C ILE A 360 5.65 -11.67 -5.48
N ILE A 361 5.99 -12.34 -4.41
CA ILE A 361 6.06 -13.82 -4.37
C ILE A 361 4.70 -14.43 -4.05
N SER A 362 3.96 -13.86 -3.09
CA SER A 362 2.77 -14.49 -2.53
C SER A 362 1.63 -14.74 -3.54
N PRO A 363 1.30 -13.83 -4.49
CA PRO A 363 0.20 -14.11 -5.40
C PRO A 363 0.46 -15.31 -6.31
N VAL A 364 1.71 -15.47 -6.78
CA VAL A 364 2.09 -16.60 -7.64
C VAL A 364 2.10 -17.90 -6.86
N LEU A 365 2.76 -17.92 -5.68
CA LEU A 365 2.86 -19.14 -4.87
C LEU A 365 1.49 -19.59 -4.34
N LEU A 366 0.66 -18.67 -3.88
CA LEU A 366 -0.69 -19.03 -3.43
C LEU A 366 -1.55 -19.49 -4.60
N GLY A 367 -1.44 -18.86 -5.76
CA GLY A 367 -2.11 -19.31 -6.97
C GLY A 367 -1.68 -20.73 -7.36
N TRP A 368 -0.38 -21.04 -7.33
CA TRP A 368 0.14 -22.36 -7.58
C TRP A 368 -0.35 -23.40 -6.55
N LEU A 369 -0.38 -23.05 -5.27
CA LEU A 369 -0.92 -23.93 -4.22
C LEU A 369 -2.40 -24.25 -4.44
N VAL A 370 -3.19 -23.26 -4.86
CA VAL A 370 -4.60 -23.48 -5.19
C VAL A 370 -4.77 -24.38 -6.41
N ASP A 371 -3.95 -24.18 -7.45
CA ASP A 371 -3.97 -24.99 -8.66
C ASP A 371 -3.56 -26.45 -8.37
N ALA A 372 -2.60 -26.67 -7.47
CA ALA A 372 -2.10 -28.00 -7.12
C ALA A 372 -2.99 -28.76 -6.12
N HIS A 373 -3.61 -28.06 -5.15
CA HIS A 373 -4.23 -28.69 -3.98
C HIS A 373 -5.64 -28.16 -3.64
N SER A 374 -6.16 -27.18 -4.37
CA SER A 374 -7.39 -26.43 -4.09
C SER A 374 -7.26 -25.30 -3.05
N TYR A 375 -8.34 -24.55 -2.82
CA TYR A 375 -8.34 -23.35 -1.97
C TYR A 375 -8.08 -23.62 -0.48
N ARG A 376 -8.76 -24.61 0.11
CA ARG A 376 -8.64 -24.89 1.55
C ARG A 376 -7.21 -25.24 2.01
N PRO A 377 -6.50 -26.19 1.38
CA PRO A 377 -5.11 -26.46 1.71
C PRO A 377 -4.19 -25.24 1.58
N ALA A 378 -4.39 -24.38 0.55
CA ALA A 378 -3.63 -23.14 0.39
C ALA A 378 -3.88 -22.16 1.55
N PHE A 379 -5.12 -22.05 2.02
CA PHE A 379 -5.47 -21.23 3.20
C PHE A 379 -4.88 -21.79 4.50
N ILE A 380 -4.93 -23.11 4.69
CA ILE A 380 -4.34 -23.79 5.86
C ILE A 380 -2.82 -23.60 5.86
N ALA A 381 -2.15 -23.78 4.72
CA ALA A 381 -0.72 -23.54 4.60
C ALA A 381 -0.37 -22.07 4.91
N THR A 382 -1.19 -21.12 4.41
CA THR A 382 -1.04 -19.70 4.75
C THR A 382 -1.20 -19.44 6.23
N ALA A 383 -2.23 -20.03 6.88
CA ALA A 383 -2.44 -19.88 8.32
C ALA A 383 -1.27 -20.45 9.13
N ALA A 384 -0.76 -21.62 8.74
CA ALA A 384 0.38 -22.27 9.39
C ALA A 384 1.65 -21.41 9.30
N VAL A 385 1.99 -20.91 8.11
CA VAL A 385 3.15 -20.02 7.92
C VAL A 385 2.94 -18.70 8.64
N PHE A 386 1.75 -18.11 8.55
CA PHE A 386 1.46 -16.83 9.18
C PHE A 386 1.42 -16.92 10.71
N SER A 387 1.11 -18.07 11.29
CA SER A 387 1.17 -18.28 12.74
C SER A 387 2.56 -18.02 13.34
N LEU A 388 3.63 -18.10 12.52
CA LEU A 388 4.98 -17.71 12.91
C LEU A 388 5.07 -16.24 13.34
N THR A 389 4.21 -15.35 12.77
CA THR A 389 4.19 -13.94 13.16
C THR A 389 3.78 -13.75 14.63
N LEU A 390 2.85 -14.56 15.14
CA LEU A 390 2.49 -14.56 16.56
C LEU A 390 3.68 -14.96 17.45
N LEU A 391 4.43 -15.98 17.05
CA LEU A 391 5.61 -16.43 17.79
C LEU A 391 6.72 -15.37 17.73
N LEU A 392 6.97 -14.78 16.56
CA LEU A 392 7.95 -13.70 16.40
C LEU A 392 7.58 -12.48 17.23
N SER A 393 6.31 -12.06 17.18
CA SER A 393 5.79 -10.93 17.97
C SER A 393 5.85 -11.22 19.47
N ALA A 394 5.48 -12.43 19.90
CA ALA A 394 5.48 -12.84 21.31
C ALA A 394 6.89 -12.92 21.91
N LYS A 395 7.91 -13.29 21.12
CA LYS A 395 9.31 -13.36 21.57
C LYS A 395 10.05 -12.03 21.42
N MET A 396 9.48 -11.05 20.70
CA MET A 396 10.13 -9.78 20.47
C MET A 396 10.24 -8.97 21.76
N PRO A 397 11.43 -8.48 22.13
CA PRO A 397 11.57 -7.55 23.25
C PRO A 397 10.84 -6.24 22.92
N GLU A 398 10.33 -5.57 23.95
CA GLU A 398 9.71 -4.26 23.77
C GLU A 398 10.76 -3.23 23.34
N THR A 399 10.52 -2.58 22.19
CA THR A 399 11.46 -1.62 21.62
C THR A 399 11.15 -0.18 21.99
N ARG A 400 9.96 0.06 22.55
CA ARG A 400 9.55 1.36 23.03
C ARG A 400 10.53 1.87 24.08
N LYS A 401 11.16 3.01 23.82
CA LYS A 401 11.89 3.74 24.86
C LYS A 401 10.88 4.33 25.84
N LEU A 402 10.76 3.75 27.01
CA LEU A 402 10.04 4.39 28.12
C LEU A 402 10.80 5.70 28.38
N ASN A 403 10.17 6.84 28.05
CA ASN A 403 10.64 8.12 28.56
C ASN A 403 10.59 8.00 30.11
N LYS A 404 11.77 7.77 30.70
CA LYS A 404 11.98 7.94 32.14
C LYS A 404 12.01 9.41 32.48
#